data_9aecdda4a91eceae6c3069f9a133cd24
#
_entry.id   9aecdda4a91eceae6c3069f9a133cd24
#
_cell.length_a   1.000
_cell.length_b   1.000
_cell.length_c   1.000
_cell.angle_alpha   90.00
_cell.angle_beta   90.00
_cell.angle_gamma   90.00
#
_symmetry.space_group_name_H-M   'P 1'
#
loop_
_entity.id
_entity.type
_entity.pdbx_description
1 polymer ?
#
loop_
_entity_poly.entity_id
_entity_poly.type
_entity_poly.pdbx_seq_one_letter_code
_entity_poly.pdbx_strand_id
1 'polypeptide(L)'
;RHPYFMVFDNDEASDPIGHIEAVLGTDFMRLAGQIELRPKEGFFLLPATPEPTPASGRNLMHDTSSGQYILNTLVAGKDTVPMVFDTGNSRTGLSPNYYTLHREEIDRSGKKRETAAGGFGGILRGTGYDLKNITFTIGDGSRTLKKVTVTADFGPASEQPYFGSLGMDLFEKFDRIVFDFGRMFVTAE
;
A
#
# COMPACT_ATOMS: atom_id res chain seq x y z
N ARG A 1 13.85 22.52 -3.66
CA ARG A 1 12.61 22.35 -2.89
C ARG A 1 13.02 21.89 -1.49
N HIS A 2 12.43 22.47 -0.45
CA HIS A 2 12.72 22.08 0.92
C HIS A 2 11.67 21.04 1.36
N PRO A 3 12.06 19.98 2.09
CA PRO A 3 11.10 19.05 2.66
C PRO A 3 10.23 19.77 3.69
N TYR A 4 8.96 19.46 3.71
CA TYR A 4 8.05 19.89 4.74
C TYR A 4 8.05 18.87 5.88
N PHE A 5 8.14 19.36 7.11
CA PHE A 5 8.00 18.55 8.30
C PHE A 5 6.69 18.94 8.97
N MET A 6 5.83 17.96 9.23
CA MET A 6 4.72 18.14 10.15
C MET A 6 5.17 17.68 11.53
N VAL A 7 5.02 18.57 12.50
CA VAL A 7 5.24 18.25 13.91
C VAL A 7 3.87 17.97 14.51
N PHE A 8 3.69 16.77 15.04
CA PHE A 8 2.50 16.42 15.79
C PHE A 8 2.81 16.57 17.27
N ASP A 9 1.96 17.28 18.01
CA ASP A 9 2.02 17.29 19.46
C ASP A 9 1.52 15.94 19.94
N ASN A 10 2.39 15.18 20.53
CA ASN A 10 2.14 13.78 20.91
C ASN A 10 1.51 13.75 22.30
N ASP A 11 0.32 14.35 22.44
CA ASP A 11 -0.46 14.22 23.65
C ASP A 11 -0.99 12.78 23.78
N GLU A 12 -0.66 12.18 24.85
CA GLU A 12 -0.89 10.88 25.47
C GLU A 12 -2.09 10.00 25.03
N ALA A 13 -3.03 10.55 24.26
CA ALA A 13 -4.28 9.85 23.92
C ALA A 13 -4.20 9.00 22.63
N SER A 14 -3.10 9.04 21.93
CA SER A 14 -3.05 8.52 20.55
C SER A 14 -1.87 7.60 20.25
N ASP A 15 -1.44 6.77 21.19
CA ASP A 15 -0.36 5.80 20.91
C ASP A 15 -0.86 4.35 20.68
N PRO A 16 -1.68 4.09 19.64
CA PRO A 16 -1.90 2.73 19.16
C PRO A 16 -0.73 2.21 18.33
N ILE A 17 0.26 3.05 18.00
CA ILE A 17 1.32 2.75 17.02
C ILE A 17 2.69 2.61 17.70
N GLY A 18 2.78 2.87 19.02
CA GLY A 18 4.05 2.92 19.74
C GLY A 18 4.79 4.25 19.53
N HIS A 19 5.90 4.39 20.18
CA HIS A 19 6.69 5.63 20.16
C HIS A 19 7.39 5.78 18.80
N ILE A 20 6.76 6.53 17.88
CA ILE A 20 7.37 6.89 16.59
C ILE A 20 7.98 8.29 16.73
N GLU A 21 9.30 8.37 16.64
CA GLU A 21 10.02 9.64 16.73
C GLU A 21 9.92 10.47 15.44
N ALA A 22 9.86 9.81 14.28
CA ALA A 22 9.77 10.48 12.98
C ALA A 22 9.22 9.55 11.90
N VAL A 23 8.53 10.14 10.93
CA VAL A 23 8.08 9.46 9.71
C VAL A 23 8.69 10.14 8.49
N LEU A 24 9.42 9.38 7.68
CA LEU A 24 9.88 9.84 6.38
C LEU A 24 8.78 9.61 5.34
N GLY A 25 8.10 10.68 4.97
CA GLY A 25 7.00 10.64 4.03
C GLY A 25 7.44 10.46 2.57
N THR A 26 6.46 10.29 1.71
CA THR A 26 6.66 10.08 0.27
C THR A 26 7.35 11.25 -0.45
N ASP A 27 7.27 12.47 0.08
CA ASP A 27 8.02 13.62 -0.45
C ASP A 27 9.53 13.45 -0.32
N PHE A 28 10.01 12.89 0.79
CA PHE A 28 11.41 12.52 0.94
C PHE A 28 11.81 11.46 -0.09
N MET A 29 11.00 10.43 -0.24
CA MET A 29 11.24 9.36 -1.21
C MET A 29 11.36 9.91 -2.63
N ARG A 30 10.46 10.82 -3.01
CA ARG A 30 10.49 11.48 -4.32
C ARG A 30 11.73 12.34 -4.53
N LEU A 31 12.19 13.03 -3.51
CA LEU A 31 13.42 13.85 -3.58
C LEU A 31 14.67 12.98 -3.77
N ALA A 32 14.69 11.78 -3.21
CA ALA A 32 15.75 10.82 -3.40
C ALA A 32 15.82 10.28 -4.85
N GLY A 33 14.72 10.36 -5.60
CA GLY A 33 14.63 9.95 -6.99
C GLY A 33 14.46 8.45 -7.18
N GLN A 34 15.36 7.63 -6.64
CA GLN A 34 15.24 6.18 -6.60
C GLN A 34 15.52 5.66 -5.18
N ILE A 35 14.70 4.72 -4.73
CA ILE A 35 14.84 4.06 -3.43
C ILE A 35 14.76 2.55 -3.65
N GLU A 36 15.69 1.84 -3.04
CA GLU A 36 15.67 0.39 -2.96
C GLU A 36 15.31 -0.03 -1.54
N LEU A 37 14.25 -0.81 -1.39
CA LEU A 37 13.89 -1.46 -0.13
C LEU A 37 14.43 -2.89 -0.11
N ARG A 38 14.99 -3.28 1.03
CA ARG A 38 15.40 -4.63 1.41
C ARG A 38 14.60 -5.07 2.64
N PRO A 39 13.31 -5.41 2.47
CA PRO A 39 12.42 -5.57 3.63
C PRO A 39 12.84 -6.70 4.57
N LYS A 40 13.38 -7.81 4.03
CA LYS A 40 13.87 -8.93 4.84
C LYS A 40 15.14 -8.61 5.64
N GLU A 41 15.91 -7.66 5.16
CA GLU A 41 17.14 -7.20 5.81
C GLU A 41 16.90 -6.01 6.74
N GLY A 42 15.69 -5.40 6.66
CA GLY A 42 15.25 -4.32 7.53
C GLY A 42 15.88 -2.96 7.21
N PHE A 43 16.31 -2.72 5.95
CA PHE A 43 16.86 -1.43 5.55
C PHE A 43 16.38 -0.98 4.16
N PHE A 44 16.67 0.26 3.84
CA PHE A 44 16.54 0.83 2.50
C PHE A 44 17.86 1.48 2.06
N LEU A 45 18.02 1.58 0.75
CA LEU A 45 19.18 2.23 0.13
C LEU A 45 18.75 3.40 -0.73
N LEU A 46 19.56 4.46 -0.72
CA LEU A 46 19.49 5.56 -1.67
C LEU A 46 20.68 5.39 -2.63
N PRO A 47 20.48 4.80 -3.82
CA PRO A 47 21.59 4.51 -4.70
C PRO A 47 22.21 5.83 -5.23
N ALA A 48 23.52 5.94 -5.12
CA ALA A 48 24.26 7.11 -5.64
C ALA A 48 24.16 7.21 -7.17
N THR A 49 24.02 6.07 -7.83
CA THR A 49 23.72 5.97 -9.27
C THR A 49 22.45 5.17 -9.43
N PRO A 50 21.38 5.79 -9.93
CA PRO A 50 20.11 5.09 -10.17
C PRO A 50 20.30 3.90 -11.12
N GLU A 51 19.68 2.79 -10.78
CA GLU A 51 19.66 1.64 -11.68
C GLU A 51 18.77 1.89 -12.89
N PRO A 52 19.08 1.29 -14.05
CA PRO A 52 18.20 1.31 -15.18
C PRO A 52 16.87 0.63 -14.84
N THR A 53 15.76 1.35 -15.02
CA THR A 53 14.42 0.79 -14.95
C THR A 53 13.87 0.60 -16.36
N PRO A 54 12.89 -0.30 -16.57
CA PRO A 54 12.30 -0.50 -17.88
C PRO A 54 11.86 0.80 -18.54
N ALA A 55 12.13 0.96 -19.81
CA ALA A 55 11.79 2.18 -20.56
C ALA A 55 10.29 2.34 -20.85
N SER A 56 9.53 1.26 -20.72
CA SER A 56 8.11 1.20 -21.05
C SER A 56 7.27 0.74 -19.85
N GLY A 57 6.12 1.37 -19.69
CA GLY A 57 5.12 0.99 -18.71
C GLY A 57 5.34 1.67 -17.34
N ARG A 58 4.53 2.68 -17.08
CA ARG A 58 4.44 3.25 -15.73
C ARG A 58 3.47 2.42 -14.92
N ASN A 59 3.90 1.95 -13.74
CA ASN A 59 3.02 1.27 -12.80
C ASN A 59 2.83 2.05 -11.50
N LEU A 60 3.55 3.17 -11.33
CA LEU A 60 3.43 4.08 -10.20
C LEU A 60 2.79 5.40 -10.67
N MET A 61 1.88 5.94 -9.89
CA MET A 61 1.23 7.23 -10.11
C MET A 61 1.28 8.05 -8.82
N HIS A 62 1.28 9.37 -8.95
CA HIS A 62 1.14 10.28 -7.81
C HIS A 62 -0.24 10.95 -7.89
N ASP A 63 -1.08 10.67 -6.92
CA ASP A 63 -2.34 11.40 -6.74
C ASP A 63 -2.06 12.72 -6.03
N THR A 64 -2.13 13.80 -6.78
CA THR A 64 -1.84 15.15 -6.27
C THR A 64 -2.92 15.66 -5.32
N SER A 65 -4.11 15.07 -5.34
CA SER A 65 -5.23 15.48 -4.46
C SER A 65 -5.05 14.95 -3.04
N SER A 66 -4.57 13.73 -2.89
CA SER A 66 -4.32 13.09 -1.60
C SER A 66 -2.83 13.09 -1.19
N GLY A 67 -1.91 13.39 -2.12
CA GLY A 67 -0.47 13.26 -1.92
C GLY A 67 0.05 11.82 -1.90
N GLN A 68 -0.81 10.85 -2.17
CA GLN A 68 -0.48 9.43 -2.10
C GLN A 68 0.17 8.93 -3.40
N TYR A 69 1.02 7.92 -3.26
CA TYR A 69 1.50 7.13 -4.39
C TYR A 69 0.63 5.91 -4.60
N ILE A 70 0.25 5.69 -5.84
CA ILE A 70 -0.66 4.64 -6.28
C ILE A 70 0.10 3.69 -7.19
N LEU A 71 0.05 2.41 -6.85
CA LEU A 71 0.72 1.35 -7.58
C LEU A 71 -0.30 0.49 -8.31
N ASN A 72 -0.19 0.42 -9.63
CA ASN A 72 -0.99 -0.49 -10.43
C ASN A 72 -0.54 -1.93 -10.16
N THR A 73 -1.40 -2.69 -9.53
CA THR A 73 -1.13 -4.03 -9.02
C THR A 73 -2.09 -5.04 -9.63
N LEU A 74 -1.57 -6.12 -10.20
CA LEU A 74 -2.41 -7.24 -10.63
C LEU A 74 -2.80 -8.07 -9.41
N VAL A 75 -4.08 -8.18 -9.15
CA VAL A 75 -4.64 -8.90 -7.99
C VAL A 75 -5.29 -10.21 -8.44
N ALA A 76 -4.96 -11.29 -7.77
CA ALA A 76 -5.46 -12.64 -8.01
C ALA A 76 -5.29 -13.15 -9.46
N GLY A 77 -4.37 -12.55 -10.24
CA GLY A 77 -4.19 -12.86 -11.67
C GLY A 77 -5.35 -12.42 -12.55
N LYS A 78 -6.24 -11.55 -12.06
CA LYS A 78 -7.46 -11.13 -12.76
C LYS A 78 -7.40 -9.68 -13.26
N ASP A 79 -7.31 -8.76 -12.32
CA ASP A 79 -7.44 -7.33 -12.62
C ASP A 79 -6.23 -6.55 -12.15
N THR A 80 -5.74 -5.67 -13.01
CA THR A 80 -4.77 -4.65 -12.63
C THR A 80 -5.52 -3.44 -12.10
N VAL A 81 -5.38 -3.19 -10.79
CA VAL A 81 -6.12 -2.14 -10.07
C VAL A 81 -5.18 -1.17 -9.37
N PRO A 82 -5.58 0.11 -9.25
CA PRO A 82 -4.82 1.09 -8.50
C PRO A 82 -4.94 0.83 -6.99
N MET A 83 -3.80 0.62 -6.32
CA MET A 83 -3.69 0.42 -4.89
C MET A 83 -2.76 1.44 -4.26
N VAL A 84 -3.11 1.93 -3.08
CA VAL A 84 -2.24 2.85 -2.31
C VAL A 84 -0.97 2.12 -1.90
N PHE A 85 0.18 2.72 -2.18
CA PHE A 85 1.45 2.30 -1.62
C PHE A 85 1.60 2.89 -0.21
N ASP A 86 1.67 2.04 0.80
CA ASP A 86 1.71 2.48 2.19
C ASP A 86 2.59 1.58 3.07
N THR A 87 3.86 1.98 3.23
CA THR A 87 4.81 1.29 4.13
C THR A 87 4.52 1.55 5.62
N GLY A 88 3.66 2.52 5.94
CA GLY A 88 3.17 2.75 7.29
C GLY A 88 2.06 1.78 7.69
N ASN A 89 1.45 1.11 6.72
CA ASN A 89 0.42 0.11 6.98
C ASN A 89 1.04 -1.29 7.15
N SER A 90 0.77 -1.93 8.26
CA SER A 90 1.27 -3.29 8.53
C SER A 90 0.56 -4.38 7.70
N ARG A 91 -0.62 -4.09 7.14
CA ARG A 91 -1.46 -5.07 6.45
C ARG A 91 -1.93 -4.59 5.08
N THR A 92 -1.77 -5.46 4.10
CA THR A 92 -2.40 -5.30 2.78
C THR A 92 -3.89 -5.60 2.89
N GLY A 93 -4.71 -4.72 2.34
CA GLY A 93 -6.16 -4.85 2.35
C GLY A 93 -6.80 -4.39 1.04
N LEU A 94 -7.96 -4.92 0.74
CA LEU A 94 -8.76 -4.56 -0.42
C LEU A 94 -9.97 -3.71 0.01
N SER A 95 -10.32 -2.74 -0.80
CA SER A 95 -11.33 -1.72 -0.49
C SER A 95 -12.75 -2.14 -0.93
N PRO A 96 -13.78 -1.35 -0.58
CA PRO A 96 -15.14 -1.53 -1.10
C PRO A 96 -15.25 -1.53 -2.62
N ASN A 97 -14.35 -0.83 -3.32
CA ASN A 97 -14.33 -0.86 -4.80
C ASN A 97 -13.98 -2.25 -5.33
N TYR A 98 -13.00 -2.93 -4.70
CA TYR A 98 -12.66 -4.30 -5.05
C TYR A 98 -13.80 -5.26 -4.71
N TYR A 99 -14.45 -5.07 -3.54
CA TYR A 99 -15.64 -5.84 -3.18
C TYR A 99 -16.75 -5.68 -4.22
N THR A 100 -17.06 -4.46 -4.62
CA THR A 100 -18.12 -4.17 -5.61
C THR A 100 -17.81 -4.85 -6.95
N LEU A 101 -16.56 -4.82 -7.39
CA LEU A 101 -16.14 -5.45 -8.65
C LEU A 101 -16.26 -6.98 -8.62
N HIS A 102 -16.04 -7.61 -7.46
CA HIS A 102 -15.98 -9.07 -7.31
C HIS A 102 -17.03 -9.61 -6.32
N ARG A 103 -18.12 -8.88 -6.12
CA ARG A 103 -19.09 -9.14 -5.05
C ARG A 103 -19.57 -10.58 -4.99
N GLU A 104 -20.06 -11.12 -6.12
CA GLU A 104 -20.62 -12.48 -6.16
C GLU A 104 -19.61 -13.55 -5.76
N GLU A 105 -18.36 -13.40 -6.19
CA GLU A 105 -17.29 -14.32 -5.84
C GLU A 105 -16.90 -14.21 -4.37
N ILE A 106 -16.78 -12.96 -3.87
CA ILE A 106 -16.40 -12.68 -2.48
C ILE A 106 -17.49 -13.16 -1.52
N ASP A 107 -18.77 -12.91 -1.82
CA ASP A 107 -19.89 -13.35 -0.99
C ASP A 107 -19.96 -14.88 -0.92
N ARG A 108 -19.59 -15.58 -2.00
CA ARG A 108 -19.60 -17.04 -2.06
C ARG A 108 -18.40 -17.69 -1.36
N SER A 109 -17.21 -17.12 -1.48
CA SER A 109 -15.94 -17.76 -1.07
C SER A 109 -15.28 -17.12 0.16
N GLY A 110 -15.63 -15.86 0.46
CA GLY A 110 -15.05 -15.11 1.56
C GLY A 110 -15.69 -15.45 2.91
N LYS A 111 -14.88 -15.39 3.96
CA LYS A 111 -15.39 -15.51 5.33
C LYS A 111 -15.77 -14.12 5.85
N LYS A 112 -17.09 -13.86 5.98
CA LYS A 112 -17.62 -12.60 6.50
C LYS A 112 -17.17 -12.35 7.94
N ARG A 113 -16.80 -11.08 8.24
CA ARG A 113 -16.39 -10.63 9.57
C ARG A 113 -16.64 -9.14 9.77
N GLU A 114 -16.62 -8.69 11.00
CA GLU A 114 -16.43 -7.27 11.29
C GLU A 114 -14.97 -6.90 11.02
N THR A 115 -14.77 -5.73 10.47
CA THR A 115 -13.44 -5.17 10.18
C THR A 115 -13.32 -3.78 10.79
N ALA A 116 -12.10 -3.38 11.08
CA ALA A 116 -11.76 -2.04 11.52
C ALA A 116 -10.48 -1.59 10.83
N ALA A 117 -10.43 -0.34 10.44
CA ALA A 117 -9.23 0.34 9.98
C ALA A 117 -8.94 1.51 10.92
N GLY A 118 -7.71 1.63 11.35
CA GLY A 118 -7.25 2.71 12.24
C GLY A 118 -6.12 3.49 11.61
N GLY A 119 -6.01 4.76 11.96
CA GLY A 119 -4.95 5.67 11.56
C GLY A 119 -5.04 6.96 12.36
N PHE A 120 -4.29 8.00 11.97
CA PHE A 120 -4.32 9.31 12.62
C PHE A 120 -5.72 9.96 12.69
N GLY A 121 -6.65 9.56 11.80
CA GLY A 121 -8.04 10.05 11.80
C GLY A 121 -9.01 9.27 12.71
N GLY A 122 -8.53 8.28 13.47
CA GLY A 122 -9.36 7.45 14.35
C GLY A 122 -9.60 6.04 13.82
N ILE A 123 -10.64 5.38 14.33
CA ILE A 123 -10.99 4.00 13.97
C ILE A 123 -12.32 3.98 13.22
N LEU A 124 -12.30 3.47 12.00
CA LEU A 124 -13.49 3.15 11.23
C LEU A 124 -13.85 1.68 11.41
N ARG A 125 -15.11 1.38 11.64
CA ARG A 125 -15.62 0.01 11.77
C ARG A 125 -16.59 -0.30 10.63
N GLY A 126 -16.56 -1.53 10.16
CA GLY A 126 -17.39 -1.93 9.05
C GLY A 126 -17.48 -3.43 8.89
N THR A 127 -17.99 -3.85 7.75
CA THR A 127 -18.10 -5.25 7.36
C THR A 127 -17.04 -5.59 6.32
N GLY A 128 -16.48 -6.77 6.39
CA GLY A 128 -15.53 -7.27 5.40
C GLY A 128 -15.54 -8.78 5.29
N TYR A 129 -14.67 -9.27 4.42
CA TYR A 129 -14.49 -10.68 4.14
C TYR A 129 -13.00 -11.04 4.17
N ASP A 130 -12.64 -12.12 4.83
CA ASP A 130 -11.31 -12.70 4.72
C ASP A 130 -11.25 -13.62 3.49
N LEU A 131 -10.37 -13.31 2.56
CA LEU A 131 -10.03 -14.13 1.41
C LEU A 131 -8.71 -14.86 1.68
N LYS A 132 -8.55 -16.04 1.07
CA LYS A 132 -7.34 -16.86 1.22
C LYS A 132 -6.52 -16.91 -0.06
N ASN A 133 -5.19 -16.92 0.11
CA ASN A 133 -4.23 -17.16 -0.96
C ASN A 133 -4.38 -16.18 -2.13
N ILE A 134 -4.39 -14.90 -1.82
CA ILE A 134 -4.46 -13.84 -2.83
C ILE A 134 -3.06 -13.48 -3.28
N THR A 135 -2.83 -13.58 -4.58
CA THR A 135 -1.56 -13.20 -5.22
C THR A 135 -1.62 -11.75 -5.69
N PHE A 136 -0.56 -11.01 -5.38
CA PHE A 136 -0.33 -9.65 -5.84
C PHE A 136 0.91 -9.64 -6.73
N THR A 137 0.81 -9.01 -7.91
CA THR A 137 1.94 -8.84 -8.83
C THR A 137 2.27 -7.36 -8.97
N ILE A 138 3.53 -7.03 -8.71
CA ILE A 138 4.09 -5.67 -8.79
C ILE A 138 5.26 -5.73 -9.78
N GLY A 139 5.14 -5.05 -10.91
CA GLY A 139 6.11 -5.23 -12.00
C GLY A 139 6.16 -6.71 -12.40
N ASP A 140 7.34 -7.31 -12.33
CA ASP A 140 7.55 -8.73 -12.69
C ASP A 140 7.46 -9.67 -11.47
N GLY A 141 7.39 -9.12 -10.24
CA GLY A 141 7.36 -9.89 -9.00
C GLY A 141 5.95 -10.22 -8.52
N SER A 142 5.73 -11.48 -8.17
CA SER A 142 4.45 -11.95 -7.63
C SER A 142 4.63 -12.58 -6.26
N ARG A 143 3.76 -12.23 -5.33
CA ARG A 143 3.74 -12.83 -3.96
C ARG A 143 2.32 -13.10 -3.51
N THR A 144 2.14 -14.18 -2.76
CA THR A 144 0.84 -14.61 -2.25
C THR A 144 0.73 -14.36 -0.76
N LEU A 145 -0.32 -13.68 -0.35
CA LEU A 145 -0.73 -13.57 1.03
C LEU A 145 -1.74 -14.66 1.38
N LYS A 146 -1.48 -15.38 2.47
CA LYS A 146 -2.37 -16.45 2.95
C LYS A 146 -3.76 -15.97 3.31
N LYS A 147 -3.85 -14.71 3.76
CA LYS A 147 -5.09 -14.08 4.16
C LYS A 147 -5.06 -12.59 3.82
N VAL A 148 -6.11 -12.11 3.17
CA VAL A 148 -6.34 -10.69 2.85
C VAL A 148 -7.76 -10.33 3.24
N THR A 149 -7.95 -9.21 3.93
CA THR A 149 -9.28 -8.70 4.24
C THR A 149 -9.74 -7.79 3.11
N VAL A 150 -10.94 -8.06 2.59
CA VAL A 150 -11.67 -7.15 1.70
C VAL A 150 -12.70 -6.44 2.56
N THR A 151 -12.64 -5.12 2.58
CA THR A 151 -13.69 -4.31 3.21
C THR A 151 -14.86 -4.18 2.26
N ALA A 152 -16.06 -4.50 2.74
CA ALA A 152 -17.27 -4.34 1.96
C ALA A 152 -17.92 -2.98 2.18
N ASP A 153 -17.82 -2.45 3.40
CA ASP A 153 -18.43 -1.19 3.78
C ASP A 153 -17.72 -0.58 5.01
N PHE A 154 -17.40 0.70 4.94
CA PHE A 154 -16.98 1.55 6.06
C PHE A 154 -17.93 2.75 6.25
N GLY A 155 -19.11 2.74 5.64
CA GLY A 155 -20.03 3.86 5.63
C GLY A 155 -19.50 5.02 4.74
N PRO A 156 -19.92 6.27 5.01
CA PRO A 156 -19.64 7.42 4.14
C PRO A 156 -18.14 7.73 3.90
N ALA A 157 -17.24 7.18 4.72
CA ALA A 157 -15.79 7.36 4.57
C ALA A 157 -15.14 6.48 3.49
N SER A 158 -15.92 5.69 2.78
CA SER A 158 -15.42 4.68 1.83
C SER A 158 -15.24 5.15 0.39
N GLU A 159 -15.49 6.42 0.09
CA GLU A 159 -15.43 6.98 -1.28
C GLU A 159 -14.00 7.28 -1.75
N GLN A 160 -13.08 6.33 -1.62
CA GLN A 160 -11.76 6.47 -2.21
C GLN A 160 -11.70 5.77 -3.57
N PRO A 161 -11.04 6.36 -4.59
CA PRO A 161 -11.00 5.79 -5.95
C PRO A 161 -10.10 4.55 -6.06
N TYR A 162 -9.50 4.10 -4.97
CA TYR A 162 -8.53 3.02 -4.96
C TYR A 162 -9.17 1.68 -4.57
N PHE A 163 -8.54 0.60 -5.01
CA PHE A 163 -9.00 -0.76 -4.77
C PHE A 163 -8.42 -1.40 -3.52
N GLY A 164 -7.62 -0.67 -2.77
CA GLY A 164 -7.04 -1.10 -1.52
C GLY A 164 -5.71 -0.42 -1.21
N SER A 165 -5.00 -0.93 -0.20
CA SER A 165 -3.65 -0.51 0.15
C SER A 165 -2.71 -1.71 0.24
N LEU A 166 -1.47 -1.51 -0.19
CA LEU A 166 -0.37 -2.46 -0.08
C LEU A 166 0.42 -2.14 1.19
N GLY A 167 0.48 -3.08 2.10
CA GLY A 167 1.17 -2.94 3.39
C GLY A 167 2.45 -3.75 3.48
N MET A 168 3.13 -3.63 4.62
CA MET A 168 4.41 -4.29 4.87
C MET A 168 4.33 -5.80 4.81
N ASP A 169 3.21 -6.42 5.19
CA ASP A 169 3.02 -7.88 5.12
C ASP A 169 3.17 -8.45 3.69
N LEU A 170 2.94 -7.65 2.66
CA LEU A 170 3.23 -8.00 1.29
C LEU A 170 4.69 -7.66 0.92
N PHE A 171 5.14 -6.44 1.26
CA PHE A 171 6.48 -5.99 0.89
C PHE A 171 7.58 -6.88 1.49
N GLU A 172 7.42 -7.33 2.73
CA GLU A 172 8.33 -8.26 3.42
C GLU A 172 8.49 -9.63 2.74
N LYS A 173 7.65 -9.96 1.78
CA LYS A 173 7.77 -11.20 1.00
C LYS A 173 8.69 -11.08 -0.21
N PHE A 174 9.06 -9.87 -0.57
CA PHE A 174 10.05 -9.62 -1.61
C PHE A 174 11.45 -9.51 -1.00
N ASP A 175 12.45 -9.91 -1.77
CA ASP A 175 13.85 -9.73 -1.37
C ASP A 175 14.29 -8.29 -1.62
N ARG A 176 13.76 -7.71 -2.70
CA ARG A 176 14.14 -6.39 -3.17
C ARG A 176 12.96 -5.72 -3.84
N ILE A 177 12.79 -4.40 -3.58
CA ILE A 177 11.81 -3.55 -4.26
C ILE A 177 12.51 -2.24 -4.62
N VAL A 178 12.47 -1.84 -5.88
CA VAL A 178 13.04 -0.58 -6.36
C VAL A 178 11.92 0.35 -6.80
N PHE A 179 11.87 1.51 -6.19
CA PHE A 179 10.99 2.62 -6.56
C PHE A 179 11.79 3.66 -7.34
N ASP A 180 11.44 3.86 -8.60
CA ASP A 180 11.95 4.93 -9.44
C ASP A 180 10.89 6.03 -9.59
N PHE A 181 10.99 7.06 -8.76
CA PHE A 181 10.07 8.20 -8.77
C PHE A 181 10.27 9.12 -9.96
N GLY A 182 11.44 9.09 -10.60
CA GLY A 182 11.72 9.84 -11.82
C GLY A 182 10.99 9.26 -13.04
N ARG A 183 10.92 7.95 -13.13
CA ARG A 183 10.24 7.20 -14.20
C ARG A 183 8.85 6.73 -13.82
N MET A 184 8.45 6.90 -12.57
CA MET A 184 7.17 6.43 -12.03
C MET A 184 7.00 4.92 -12.23
N PHE A 185 8.01 4.17 -11.80
CA PHE A 185 8.08 2.74 -11.97
C PHE A 185 8.53 2.03 -10.70
N VAL A 186 7.98 0.84 -10.45
CA VAL A 186 8.36 -0.04 -9.34
C VAL A 186 8.66 -1.43 -9.90
N THR A 187 9.80 -1.98 -9.50
CA THR A 187 10.13 -3.40 -9.69
C THR A 187 10.15 -4.11 -8.35
N ALA A 188 9.81 -5.39 -8.32
CA ALA A 188 9.86 -6.20 -7.11
C ALA A 188 10.36 -7.62 -7.45
N GLU A 189 11.28 -8.15 -6.63
CA GLU A 189 11.95 -9.45 -6.82
C GLU A 189 11.74 -10.40 -5.65
#